data_594cc7b2dc1636a49b26af396a70dcc5
#
_entry.id   594cc7b2dc1636a49b26af396a70dcc5
#
_cell.length_a   1.000
_cell.length_b   1.000
_cell.length_c   1.000
_cell.angle_alpha   90.00
_cell.angle_beta   90.00
_cell.angle_gamma   90.00
#
_symmetry.space_group_name_H-M   'P 1'
#
loop_
_entity.id
_entity.type
_entity.pdbx_description
1 polymer ?
#
loop_
_entity_poly.entity_id
_entity_poly.type
_entity_poly.pdbx_seq_one_letter_code
_entity_poly.pdbx_strand_id
1 'polypeptide(L)'
;MKDLQFPVGISNFEKIREGGYYYIDKTNLISELLSGGIAEVTLITRPRRFGKSLGMSTLANFLDIRKDSKQLFEGLAISKNTELCKKWMNQCPVVFFSFKDTDGLTFESAYGMLCMKLAFAFQDYQFLLDDDAISDDDKGIFKRILGRTASIDETKSCFLLLTRMLEIHFKKSAVVILDEYDVPIAKASSNGYYSQMLDVMRAMMSTTLKDNTSLDFAVITGCLKIAKESIFTGTNNFVSDTILSPRLSESFGFTQTDVDQMLKDAGLESQSAEIKAWYDGYHFGDADIYCPWDVISYLRDFQYGVAQKPKSYWKNTSDNAIIRSFIDYAGNNITTKLETLMAGGSIVQHIEENLTYDYLHSSEENLWSVLYLTGYLTKVRDKDLPDSLPDGCSALM
;
A
#
# COMPACT_ATOMS: atom_id res chain seq x y z
N MET A 1 -4.64 -33.70 -2.42
CA MET A 1 -4.33 -32.30 -2.03
C MET A 1 -2.83 -32.19 -1.85
N LYS A 2 -2.16 -31.26 -2.54
CA LYS A 2 -0.74 -31.00 -2.30
C LYS A 2 -0.62 -30.16 -1.04
N ASP A 3 0.39 -30.44 -0.23
CA ASP A 3 0.68 -29.67 0.99
C ASP A 3 1.38 -28.37 0.62
N LEU A 4 0.58 -27.32 0.33
CA LEU A 4 1.09 -25.99 -0.03
C LEU A 4 1.13 -25.12 1.22
N GLN A 5 2.27 -24.44 1.43
CA GLN A 5 2.40 -23.50 2.53
C GLN A 5 1.88 -22.12 2.12
N PHE A 6 0.67 -21.78 2.51
CA PHE A 6 0.08 -20.47 2.21
C PHE A 6 0.63 -19.38 3.15
N PRO A 7 1.10 -18.23 2.62
CA PRO A 7 1.78 -17.18 3.41
C PRO A 7 0.80 -16.22 4.09
N VAL A 8 -0.13 -16.72 4.91
CA VAL A 8 -1.13 -15.87 5.57
C VAL A 8 -0.45 -14.88 6.51
N GLY A 9 -0.62 -13.57 6.23
CA GLY A 9 -0.07 -12.49 7.05
C GLY A 9 1.42 -12.20 6.83
N ILE A 10 2.07 -12.86 5.87
CA ILE A 10 3.47 -12.61 5.53
C ILE A 10 3.52 -11.60 4.38
N SER A 11 4.18 -10.45 4.60
CA SER A 11 4.40 -9.40 3.61
C SER A 11 5.87 -9.21 3.22
N ASN A 12 6.77 -10.04 3.74
CA ASN A 12 8.18 -10.02 3.40
C ASN A 12 8.44 -11.00 2.24
N PHE A 13 8.83 -10.47 1.08
CA PHE A 13 9.05 -11.25 -0.15
C PHE A 13 10.19 -12.28 0.01
N GLU A 14 11.31 -11.87 0.58
CA GLU A 14 12.46 -12.75 0.82
C GLU A 14 12.05 -13.95 1.68
N LYS A 15 11.37 -13.71 2.81
CA LYS A 15 10.83 -14.76 3.67
C LYS A 15 9.89 -15.73 2.93
N ILE A 16 9.06 -15.21 2.02
CA ILE A 16 8.15 -16.05 1.22
C ILE A 16 8.94 -16.95 0.29
N ARG A 17 9.93 -16.40 -0.44
CA ARG A 17 10.71 -17.15 -1.43
C ARG A 17 11.65 -18.15 -0.79
N GLU A 18 12.38 -17.76 0.24
CA GLU A 18 13.32 -18.64 0.97
C GLU A 18 12.58 -19.71 1.79
N GLY A 19 11.44 -19.35 2.37
CA GLY A 19 10.64 -20.28 3.15
C GLY A 19 9.82 -21.28 2.33
N GLY A 20 9.90 -21.22 0.99
CA GLY A 20 9.15 -22.11 0.12
C GLY A 20 7.62 -21.96 0.20
N TYR A 21 7.14 -20.78 0.63
CA TYR A 21 5.71 -20.48 0.64
C TYR A 21 5.16 -20.37 -0.78
N TYR A 22 3.88 -20.69 -0.93
CA TYR A 22 3.20 -20.51 -2.19
C TYR A 22 3.13 -19.02 -2.55
N TYR A 23 3.57 -18.68 -3.75
CA TYR A 23 3.65 -17.29 -4.22
C TYR A 23 2.95 -17.15 -5.57
N ILE A 24 1.96 -16.27 -5.65
CA ILE A 24 1.39 -15.82 -6.91
C ILE A 24 2.26 -14.70 -7.46
N ASP A 25 2.77 -14.91 -8.67
CA ASP A 25 3.71 -14.00 -9.29
C ASP A 25 3.05 -12.70 -9.72
N LYS A 26 3.37 -11.62 -9.04
CA LYS A 26 2.96 -10.24 -9.34
C LYS A 26 4.15 -9.35 -9.72
N THR A 27 5.27 -9.95 -10.15
CA THR A 27 6.49 -9.20 -10.49
C THR A 27 6.36 -8.35 -11.75
N ASN A 28 5.28 -8.48 -12.53
CA ASN A 28 4.92 -7.53 -13.58
C ASN A 28 4.78 -6.09 -13.05
N LEU A 29 4.40 -5.91 -11.76
CA LEU A 29 4.45 -4.62 -11.07
C LEU A 29 5.78 -3.88 -11.31
N ILE A 30 6.91 -4.59 -11.23
CA ILE A 30 8.24 -4.03 -11.42
C ILE A 30 8.40 -3.54 -12.87
N SER A 31 7.96 -4.35 -13.84
CA SER A 31 8.02 -3.97 -15.25
C SER A 31 7.16 -2.74 -15.55
N GLU A 32 5.96 -2.66 -15.00
CA GLU A 32 5.05 -1.53 -15.18
C GLU A 32 5.57 -0.24 -14.54
N LEU A 33 6.24 -0.33 -13.40
CA LEU A 33 6.83 0.82 -12.72
C LEU A 33 8.09 1.34 -13.41
N LEU A 34 8.91 0.45 -13.99
CA LEU A 34 10.24 0.79 -14.52
C LEU A 34 10.28 0.92 -16.05
N SER A 35 9.18 0.65 -16.77
CA SER A 35 9.09 0.77 -18.23
C SER A 35 8.34 2.04 -18.64
N GLY A 36 8.66 2.56 -19.84
CA GLY A 36 7.86 3.61 -20.49
C GLY A 36 8.00 5.04 -19.95
N GLY A 37 9.00 5.30 -19.13
CA GLY A 37 9.22 6.59 -18.46
C GLY A 37 8.79 6.53 -17.01
N ILE A 38 9.79 6.56 -16.11
CA ILE A 38 9.58 6.47 -14.67
C ILE A 38 9.06 7.81 -14.18
N ALA A 39 7.93 7.80 -13.48
CA ALA A 39 7.46 8.98 -12.76
C ALA A 39 8.39 9.26 -11.57
N GLU A 40 8.67 10.53 -11.31
CA GLU A 40 9.46 10.93 -10.15
C GLU A 40 8.83 10.43 -8.84
N VAL A 41 7.49 10.48 -8.75
CA VAL A 41 6.75 9.93 -7.63
C VAL A 41 5.53 9.16 -8.14
N THR A 42 5.41 7.89 -7.76
CA THR A 42 4.20 7.07 -7.99
C THR A 42 3.52 6.79 -6.65
N LEU A 43 2.28 7.26 -6.50
CA LEU A 43 1.40 6.91 -5.38
C LEU A 43 0.45 5.79 -5.82
N ILE A 44 0.43 4.71 -5.07
CA ILE A 44 -0.46 3.56 -5.32
C ILE A 44 -1.42 3.41 -4.14
N THR A 45 -2.71 3.58 -4.39
CA THR A 45 -3.72 3.36 -3.36
C THR A 45 -4.58 2.15 -3.67
N ARG A 46 -4.65 1.24 -2.70
CA ARG A 46 -5.47 0.02 -2.76
C ARG A 46 -6.06 -0.24 -1.38
N PRO A 47 -7.19 -0.91 -1.27
CA PRO A 47 -7.75 -1.31 0.01
C PRO A 47 -6.78 -2.13 0.85
N ARG A 48 -7.07 -2.28 2.13
CA ARG A 48 -6.27 -3.15 3.01
C ARG A 48 -6.34 -4.60 2.55
N ARG A 49 -5.26 -5.37 2.77
CA ARG A 49 -5.16 -6.83 2.48
C ARG A 49 -5.02 -7.20 0.99
N PHE A 50 -4.78 -6.22 0.10
CA PHE A 50 -4.55 -6.45 -1.34
C PHE A 50 -3.08 -6.63 -1.72
N GLY A 51 -2.16 -6.81 -0.76
CA GLY A 51 -0.76 -7.15 -1.06
C GLY A 51 0.18 -5.96 -1.28
N LYS A 52 -0.22 -4.71 -0.93
CA LYS A 52 0.64 -3.51 -1.08
C LYS A 52 2.03 -3.69 -0.47
N SER A 53 2.09 -4.03 0.81
CA SER A 53 3.37 -4.20 1.53
C SER A 53 4.23 -5.32 0.94
N LEU A 54 3.61 -6.40 0.43
CA LEU A 54 4.33 -7.46 -0.27
C LEU A 54 4.91 -6.94 -1.59
N GLY A 55 4.12 -6.21 -2.38
CA GLY A 55 4.58 -5.58 -3.62
C GLY A 55 5.76 -4.63 -3.38
N MET A 56 5.70 -3.81 -2.33
CA MET A 56 6.80 -2.91 -1.94
C MET A 56 8.03 -3.69 -1.46
N SER A 57 7.84 -4.75 -0.70
CA SER A 57 8.94 -5.66 -0.31
C SER A 57 9.58 -6.32 -1.53
N THR A 58 8.76 -6.73 -2.52
CA THR A 58 9.25 -7.31 -3.79
C THR A 58 10.09 -6.29 -4.56
N LEU A 59 9.58 -5.06 -4.71
CA LEU A 59 10.29 -3.97 -5.40
C LEU A 59 11.61 -3.61 -4.69
N ALA A 60 11.59 -3.48 -3.35
CA ALA A 60 12.80 -3.19 -2.57
C ALA A 60 13.87 -4.29 -2.74
N ASN A 61 13.48 -5.57 -2.67
CA ASN A 61 14.41 -6.67 -2.90
C ASN A 61 14.98 -6.68 -4.32
N PHE A 62 14.18 -6.27 -5.31
CA PHE A 62 14.64 -6.20 -6.69
C PHE A 62 15.69 -5.10 -6.91
N LEU A 63 15.50 -3.92 -6.31
CA LEU A 63 16.29 -2.74 -6.59
C LEU A 63 17.54 -2.61 -5.72
N ASP A 64 17.48 -3.05 -4.45
CA ASP A 64 18.49 -2.71 -3.44
C ASP A 64 19.89 -3.21 -3.77
N ILE A 65 20.81 -2.28 -4.00
CA ILE A 65 22.23 -2.52 -4.32
C ILE A 65 22.99 -3.30 -3.24
N ARG A 66 22.46 -3.31 -2.00
CA ARG A 66 23.05 -4.04 -0.87
C ARG A 66 22.75 -5.54 -0.88
N LYS A 67 21.86 -5.99 -1.80
CA LYS A 67 21.36 -7.36 -1.86
C LYS A 67 21.89 -8.10 -3.09
N ASP A 68 21.87 -9.43 -3.00
CA ASP A 68 21.95 -10.33 -4.15
C ASP A 68 20.65 -11.14 -4.22
N SER A 69 19.69 -10.61 -4.95
CA SER A 69 18.32 -11.14 -4.97
C SER A 69 18.02 -12.03 -6.17
N LYS A 70 19.02 -12.37 -6.99
CA LYS A 70 18.82 -13.11 -8.23
C LYS A 70 18.05 -14.43 -8.03
N GLN A 71 18.37 -15.18 -6.98
CA GLN A 71 17.70 -16.44 -6.68
C GLN A 71 16.24 -16.23 -6.25
N LEU A 72 15.92 -15.12 -5.57
CA LEU A 72 14.56 -14.82 -5.13
C LEU A 72 13.62 -14.61 -6.32
N PHE A 73 14.14 -14.10 -7.44
CA PHE A 73 13.37 -13.80 -8.66
C PHE A 73 13.43 -14.90 -9.71
N GLU A 74 14.21 -15.97 -9.48
CA GLU A 74 14.33 -17.08 -10.44
C GLU A 74 12.95 -17.72 -10.72
N GLY A 75 12.63 -17.88 -12.01
CA GLY A 75 11.37 -18.46 -12.48
C GLY A 75 10.18 -17.49 -12.49
N LEU A 76 10.31 -16.26 -11.95
CA LEU A 76 9.27 -15.26 -11.97
C LEU A 76 9.24 -14.48 -13.30
N ALA A 77 8.11 -13.85 -13.60
CA ALA A 77 7.88 -13.14 -14.87
C ALA A 77 8.96 -12.07 -15.14
N ILE A 78 9.35 -11.30 -14.12
CA ILE A 78 10.38 -10.27 -14.24
C ILE A 78 11.73 -10.83 -14.67
N SER A 79 12.08 -12.06 -14.27
CA SER A 79 13.37 -12.67 -14.61
C SER A 79 13.53 -12.95 -16.11
N LYS A 80 12.43 -12.95 -16.86
CA LYS A 80 12.42 -13.09 -18.32
C LYS A 80 12.76 -11.77 -19.03
N ASN A 81 12.62 -10.64 -18.35
CA ASN A 81 13.01 -9.34 -18.90
C ASN A 81 14.47 -9.04 -18.56
N THR A 82 15.36 -9.62 -19.34
CA THR A 82 16.82 -9.57 -19.13
C THR A 82 17.39 -8.15 -19.16
N GLU A 83 16.85 -7.28 -20.01
CA GLU A 83 17.30 -5.88 -20.11
C GLU A 83 16.94 -5.10 -18.86
N LEU A 84 15.72 -5.28 -18.34
CA LEU A 84 15.27 -4.62 -17.13
C LEU A 84 16.04 -5.14 -15.91
N CYS A 85 16.24 -6.46 -15.81
CA CYS A 85 17.06 -7.06 -14.77
C CYS A 85 18.50 -6.53 -14.80
N LYS A 86 19.14 -6.47 -15.97
CA LYS A 86 20.51 -5.96 -16.10
C LYS A 86 20.61 -4.48 -15.67
N LYS A 87 19.59 -3.68 -15.97
CA LYS A 87 19.60 -2.25 -15.67
C LYS A 87 19.32 -1.95 -14.19
N TRP A 88 18.41 -2.72 -13.55
CA TRP A 88 17.82 -2.33 -12.27
C TRP A 88 18.03 -3.32 -11.13
N MET A 89 18.17 -4.63 -11.39
CA MET A 89 18.26 -5.63 -10.33
C MET A 89 19.51 -5.41 -9.49
N ASN A 90 19.31 -5.08 -8.22
CA ASN A 90 20.37 -4.79 -7.24
C ASN A 90 21.33 -3.66 -7.68
N GLN A 91 20.79 -2.63 -8.35
CA GLN A 91 21.58 -1.51 -8.88
C GLN A 91 21.34 -0.18 -8.18
N CYS A 92 20.34 -0.04 -7.33
CA CYS A 92 19.94 1.23 -6.73
C CYS A 92 20.15 1.23 -5.22
N PRO A 93 20.66 2.31 -4.62
CA PRO A 93 20.47 2.54 -3.20
C PRO A 93 18.98 2.64 -2.91
N VAL A 94 18.47 1.93 -1.90
CA VAL A 94 17.05 1.91 -1.57
C VAL A 94 16.84 2.35 -0.15
N VAL A 95 15.90 3.29 0.06
CA VAL A 95 15.32 3.62 1.36
C VAL A 95 13.93 2.99 1.41
N PHE A 96 13.76 1.97 2.24
CA PHE A 96 12.47 1.34 2.47
C PHE A 96 11.97 1.67 3.87
N PHE A 97 10.75 2.25 3.97
CA PHE A 97 10.14 2.55 5.25
C PHE A 97 8.64 2.29 5.23
N SER A 98 8.12 1.64 6.29
CA SER A 98 6.68 1.44 6.46
C SER A 98 6.17 2.21 7.69
N PHE A 99 5.14 3.04 7.46
CA PHE A 99 4.43 3.76 8.52
C PHE A 99 3.40 2.89 9.26
N LYS A 100 3.30 1.61 8.90
CA LYS A 100 2.42 0.67 9.59
C LYS A 100 2.60 0.76 11.11
N ASP A 101 1.51 0.72 11.88
CA ASP A 101 1.51 0.78 13.33
C ASP A 101 2.12 2.06 13.93
N THR A 102 2.22 3.15 13.13
CA THR A 102 2.57 4.47 13.65
C THR A 102 1.30 5.11 14.19
N ASP A 103 0.99 4.85 15.45
CA ASP A 103 -0.21 5.34 16.12
C ASP A 103 0.04 5.62 17.63
N GLY A 104 -0.95 6.22 18.28
CA GLY A 104 -0.95 6.55 19.70
C GLY A 104 -2.23 7.30 20.06
N LEU A 105 -2.58 7.32 21.35
CA LEU A 105 -3.75 8.06 21.83
C LEU A 105 -3.50 9.58 21.86
N THR A 106 -2.24 9.99 21.88
CA THR A 106 -1.82 11.40 21.83
C THR A 106 -0.77 11.60 20.75
N PHE A 107 -0.55 12.84 20.34
CA PHE A 107 0.50 13.19 19.37
C PHE A 107 1.88 12.73 19.85
N GLU A 108 2.22 12.96 21.12
CA GLU A 108 3.52 12.61 21.69
C GLU A 108 3.77 11.09 21.63
N SER A 109 2.72 10.30 21.91
CA SER A 109 2.82 8.84 21.82
C SER A 109 3.01 8.36 20.39
N ALA A 110 2.22 8.88 19.43
CA ALA A 110 2.31 8.53 18.03
C ALA A 110 3.63 9.00 17.39
N TYR A 111 4.08 10.21 17.73
CA TYR A 111 5.36 10.76 17.29
C TYR A 111 6.55 9.97 17.87
N GLY A 112 6.47 9.60 19.14
CA GLY A 112 7.45 8.71 19.79
C GLY A 112 7.56 7.35 19.09
N MET A 113 6.41 6.77 18.65
CA MET A 113 6.39 5.55 17.85
C MET A 113 7.05 5.76 16.47
N LEU A 114 6.78 6.89 15.80
CA LEU A 114 7.45 7.25 14.55
C LEU A 114 8.96 7.33 14.73
N CYS A 115 9.44 8.05 15.76
CA CYS A 115 10.87 8.16 16.05
C CYS A 115 11.52 6.81 16.35
N MET A 116 10.82 5.91 17.06
CA MET A 116 11.33 4.56 17.32
C MET A 116 11.48 3.75 16.03
N LYS A 117 10.49 3.80 15.13
CA LYS A 117 10.54 3.10 13.84
C LYS A 117 11.62 3.66 12.92
N LEU A 118 11.79 4.98 12.90
CA LEU A 118 12.89 5.61 12.17
C LEU A 118 14.25 5.16 12.71
N ALA A 119 14.42 5.09 14.04
CA ALA A 119 15.65 4.60 14.64
C ALA A 119 15.95 3.16 14.19
N PHE A 120 14.97 2.26 14.19
CA PHE A 120 15.15 0.89 13.67
C PHE A 120 15.47 0.87 12.18
N ALA A 121 14.81 1.66 11.35
CA ALA A 121 15.12 1.73 9.92
C ALA A 121 16.55 2.24 9.67
N PHE A 122 17.02 3.25 10.43
CA PHE A 122 18.37 3.79 10.32
C PHE A 122 19.45 2.80 10.74
N GLN A 123 19.14 1.79 11.58
CA GLN A 123 20.09 0.74 11.92
C GLN A 123 20.62 -0.01 10.69
N ASP A 124 19.79 -0.20 9.67
CA ASP A 124 20.17 -0.90 8.44
C ASP A 124 21.17 -0.10 7.57
N TYR A 125 21.38 1.19 7.90
CA TYR A 125 22.25 2.12 7.19
C TYR A 125 23.43 2.61 8.00
N GLN A 126 23.76 1.98 9.14
CA GLN A 126 24.86 2.41 10.03
C GLN A 126 26.24 2.41 9.34
N PHE A 127 26.42 1.59 8.30
CA PHE A 127 27.64 1.59 7.50
C PHE A 127 28.00 2.95 6.90
N LEU A 128 27.01 3.85 6.73
CA LEU A 128 27.24 5.21 6.25
C LEU A 128 28.05 6.08 7.24
N LEU A 129 28.04 5.71 8.53
CA LEU A 129 28.82 6.41 9.55
C LEU A 129 30.34 6.23 9.40
N ASP A 130 30.75 5.15 8.72
CA ASP A 130 32.15 4.81 8.50
C ASP A 130 32.70 5.39 7.19
N ASP A 131 31.89 6.09 6.39
CA ASP A 131 32.30 6.71 5.13
C ASP A 131 32.84 8.13 5.37
N ASP A 132 34.13 8.33 5.15
CA ASP A 132 34.82 9.62 5.33
C ASP A 132 34.35 10.73 4.36
N ALA A 133 33.68 10.37 3.27
CA ALA A 133 33.11 11.34 2.34
C ALA A 133 31.82 12.02 2.86
N ILE A 134 31.19 11.45 3.89
CA ILE A 134 29.99 11.98 4.53
C ILE A 134 30.42 12.95 5.64
N SER A 135 29.78 14.14 5.67
CA SER A 135 30.11 15.18 6.65
C SER A 135 29.81 14.76 8.10
N ASP A 136 30.60 15.28 9.05
CA ASP A 136 30.35 15.03 10.48
C ASP A 136 29.00 15.58 10.94
N ASP A 137 28.50 16.64 10.32
CA ASP A 137 27.17 17.19 10.62
C ASP A 137 26.06 16.21 10.23
N ASP A 138 26.12 15.64 9.02
CA ASP A 138 25.15 14.62 8.57
C ASP A 138 25.22 13.36 9.44
N LYS A 139 26.44 12.90 9.77
CA LYS A 139 26.64 11.80 10.73
C LYS A 139 26.09 12.13 12.12
N GLY A 140 26.22 13.37 12.55
CA GLY A 140 25.67 13.87 13.81
C GLY A 140 24.14 13.77 13.86
N ILE A 141 23.46 14.24 12.81
CA ILE A 141 21.99 14.13 12.69
C ILE A 141 21.58 12.64 12.64
N PHE A 142 22.25 11.83 11.83
CA PHE A 142 22.01 10.39 11.73
C PHE A 142 22.08 9.71 13.11
N LYS A 143 23.10 9.99 13.91
CA LYS A 143 23.26 9.46 15.28
C LYS A 143 22.14 9.92 16.22
N ARG A 144 21.67 11.16 16.09
CA ARG A 144 20.52 11.65 16.89
C ARG A 144 19.21 10.94 16.52
N ILE A 145 18.99 10.62 15.24
CA ILE A 145 17.84 9.81 14.80
C ILE A 145 17.93 8.41 15.39
N LEU A 146 19.09 7.75 15.28
CA LEU A 146 19.31 6.42 15.91
C LEU A 146 19.07 6.45 17.43
N GLY A 147 19.55 7.49 18.10
CA GLY A 147 19.40 7.66 19.54
C GLY A 147 18.03 8.18 19.98
N ARG A 148 17.12 8.48 19.03
CA ARG A 148 15.80 9.10 19.28
C ARG A 148 15.90 10.45 20.03
N THR A 149 16.94 11.19 19.75
CA THR A 149 17.22 12.53 20.32
C THR A 149 17.21 13.62 19.26
N ALA A 150 16.84 13.27 18.02
CA ALA A 150 16.67 14.22 16.94
C ALA A 150 15.55 15.23 17.24
N SER A 151 15.74 16.46 16.83
CA SER A 151 14.68 17.46 16.85
C SER A 151 13.54 17.09 15.90
N ILE A 152 12.40 17.74 16.04
CA ILE A 152 11.28 17.53 15.14
C ILE A 152 11.64 17.90 13.69
N ASP A 153 12.46 18.93 13.47
CA ASP A 153 12.88 19.35 12.14
C ASP A 153 13.88 18.37 11.52
N GLU A 154 14.79 17.80 12.32
CA GLU A 154 15.68 16.72 11.88
C GLU A 154 14.88 15.46 11.52
N THR A 155 13.85 15.15 12.29
CA THR A 155 12.93 14.04 11.97
C THR A 155 12.16 14.29 10.67
N LYS A 156 11.66 15.52 10.46
CA LYS A 156 10.98 15.92 9.23
C LYS A 156 11.84 15.80 7.97
N SER A 157 13.16 15.91 8.10
CA SER A 157 14.12 15.83 6.98
C SER A 157 14.92 14.52 6.93
N CYS A 158 14.54 13.50 7.71
CA CYS A 158 15.33 12.28 7.87
C CYS A 158 15.56 11.50 6.56
N PHE A 159 14.56 11.41 5.68
CA PHE A 159 14.71 10.70 4.41
C PHE A 159 15.54 11.51 3.40
N LEU A 160 15.45 12.82 3.38
CA LEU A 160 16.36 13.67 2.61
C LEU A 160 17.81 13.46 3.04
N LEU A 161 18.08 13.47 4.36
CA LEU A 161 19.40 13.15 4.88
C LEU A 161 19.89 11.78 4.40
N LEU A 162 19.04 10.76 4.53
CA LEU A 162 19.41 9.40 4.18
C LEU A 162 19.69 9.22 2.69
N THR A 163 18.87 9.83 1.82
CA THR A 163 19.10 9.77 0.35
C THR A 163 20.41 10.47 -0.03
N ARG A 164 20.74 11.63 0.57
CA ARG A 164 22.02 12.32 0.36
C ARG A 164 23.22 11.47 0.79
N MET A 165 23.17 10.88 1.98
CA MET A 165 24.25 10.04 2.48
C MET A 165 24.44 8.79 1.59
N LEU A 166 23.34 8.19 1.13
CA LEU A 166 23.39 7.06 0.20
C LEU A 166 24.00 7.45 -1.15
N GLU A 167 23.62 8.61 -1.71
CA GLU A 167 24.20 9.11 -2.96
C GLU A 167 25.70 9.37 -2.83
N ILE A 168 26.14 9.96 -1.71
CA ILE A 168 27.58 10.18 -1.43
C ILE A 168 28.32 8.84 -1.40
N HIS A 169 27.76 7.82 -0.75
CA HIS A 169 28.39 6.51 -0.58
C HIS A 169 28.42 5.71 -1.89
N PHE A 170 27.26 5.53 -2.53
CA PHE A 170 27.12 4.65 -3.71
C PHE A 170 27.39 5.37 -5.04
N LYS A 171 27.51 6.70 -5.06
CA LYS A 171 27.61 7.54 -6.27
C LYS A 171 26.43 7.35 -7.23
N LYS A 172 25.25 7.10 -6.65
CA LYS A 172 23.97 6.87 -7.36
C LYS A 172 22.84 7.46 -6.52
N SER A 173 21.91 8.13 -7.17
CA SER A 173 20.69 8.62 -6.53
C SER A 173 19.87 7.47 -5.96
N ALA A 174 19.14 7.72 -4.89
CA ALA A 174 18.43 6.70 -4.13
C ALA A 174 16.99 6.55 -4.60
N VAL A 175 16.47 5.33 -4.53
CA VAL A 175 15.03 5.04 -4.66
C VAL A 175 14.41 5.04 -3.27
N VAL A 176 13.27 5.74 -3.11
CA VAL A 176 12.52 5.79 -1.86
C VAL A 176 11.22 5.01 -2.00
N ILE A 177 11.00 4.06 -1.11
CA ILE A 177 9.79 3.23 -1.05
C ILE A 177 9.12 3.42 0.31
N LEU A 178 7.95 4.05 0.32
CA LEU A 178 7.20 4.36 1.53
C LEU A 178 5.88 3.58 1.55
N ASP A 179 5.70 2.72 2.54
CA ASP A 179 4.50 1.90 2.67
C ASP A 179 3.56 2.44 3.76
N GLU A 180 2.25 2.38 3.51
CA GLU A 180 1.18 2.81 4.43
C GLU A 180 1.34 4.27 4.93
N TYR A 181 1.67 5.20 4.02
CA TYR A 181 1.95 6.61 4.36
C TYR A 181 0.78 7.34 5.04
N ASP A 182 -0.44 6.91 4.81
CA ASP A 182 -1.67 7.50 5.31
C ASP A 182 -2.05 7.03 6.73
N VAL A 183 -1.41 5.98 7.26
CA VAL A 183 -1.75 5.40 8.58
C VAL A 183 -1.57 6.41 9.72
N PRO A 184 -0.46 7.16 9.85
CA PRO A 184 -0.30 8.13 10.94
C PRO A 184 -1.38 9.21 10.91
N ILE A 185 -1.76 9.66 9.71
CA ILE A 185 -2.77 10.72 9.51
C ILE A 185 -4.16 10.20 9.84
N ALA A 186 -4.50 8.99 9.37
CA ALA A 186 -5.78 8.34 9.67
C ALA A 186 -5.99 8.15 11.18
N LYS A 187 -4.96 7.70 11.88
CA LYS A 187 -4.99 7.52 13.34
C LYS A 187 -5.07 8.85 14.09
N ALA A 188 -4.37 9.86 13.62
CA ALA A 188 -4.41 11.20 14.19
C ALA A 188 -5.80 11.84 14.06
N SER A 189 -6.48 11.64 12.93
CA SER A 189 -7.86 12.10 12.72
C SER A 189 -8.82 11.47 13.74
N SER A 190 -8.70 10.16 13.96
CA SER A 190 -9.55 9.45 14.93
C SER A 190 -9.29 9.83 16.39
N ASN A 191 -8.06 10.30 16.72
CA ASN A 191 -7.63 10.57 18.08
C ASN A 191 -7.47 12.07 18.41
N GLY A 192 -7.83 12.98 17.48
CA GLY A 192 -7.93 14.42 17.71
C GLY A 192 -6.62 15.21 17.68
N TYR A 193 -5.51 14.64 17.14
CA TYR A 193 -4.24 15.33 16.94
C TYR A 193 -3.83 15.45 15.45
N TYR A 194 -4.85 15.51 14.57
CA TYR A 194 -4.71 15.53 13.12
C TYR A 194 -3.72 16.57 12.62
N SER A 195 -3.92 17.85 12.98
CA SER A 195 -3.09 18.96 12.46
C SER A 195 -1.61 18.82 12.81
N GLN A 196 -1.29 18.29 14.01
CA GLN A 196 0.09 18.09 14.46
C GLN A 196 0.77 16.99 13.66
N MET A 197 0.11 15.84 13.47
CA MET A 197 0.65 14.74 12.70
C MET A 197 0.74 15.07 11.22
N LEU A 198 -0.26 15.77 10.68
CA LEU A 198 -0.25 16.22 9.30
C LEU A 198 0.94 17.13 9.00
N ASP A 199 1.28 18.06 9.90
CA ASP A 199 2.46 18.95 9.75
C ASP A 199 3.75 18.12 9.64
N VAL A 200 3.93 17.12 10.50
CA VAL A 200 5.10 16.23 10.44
C VAL A 200 5.14 15.46 9.12
N MET A 201 4.04 14.80 8.76
CA MET A 201 3.97 13.96 7.55
C MET A 201 4.14 14.80 6.28
N ARG A 202 3.50 15.99 6.22
CA ARG A 202 3.64 16.90 5.08
C ARG A 202 5.09 17.35 4.89
N ALA A 203 5.75 17.74 5.97
CA ALA A 203 7.14 18.16 5.92
C ALA A 203 8.07 17.01 5.50
N MET A 204 7.88 15.80 6.06
CA MET A 204 8.66 14.62 5.67
C MET A 204 8.49 14.29 4.18
N MET A 205 7.25 14.29 3.66
CA MET A 205 7.01 14.03 2.24
C MET A 205 7.57 15.14 1.36
N SER A 206 7.36 16.43 1.73
CA SER A 206 7.84 17.56 0.96
C SER A 206 9.37 17.58 0.85
N THR A 207 10.09 17.39 1.95
CA THR A 207 11.56 17.38 1.95
C THR A 207 12.16 16.19 1.20
N THR A 208 11.46 15.05 1.22
CA THR A 208 11.93 13.83 0.56
C THR A 208 11.69 13.85 -0.95
N LEU A 209 10.53 14.38 -1.39
CA LEU A 209 10.04 14.20 -2.76
C LEU A 209 10.20 15.45 -3.62
N LYS A 210 10.36 16.63 -3.00
CA LYS A 210 10.46 17.88 -3.73
C LYS A 210 11.88 18.41 -3.69
N ASP A 211 12.39 18.80 -4.86
CA ASP A 211 13.73 19.42 -5.02
C ASP A 211 14.87 18.58 -4.38
N ASN A 212 14.66 17.28 -4.22
CA ASN A 212 15.67 16.35 -3.69
C ASN A 212 16.50 15.76 -4.83
N THR A 213 17.66 16.37 -5.08
CA THR A 213 18.57 15.96 -6.16
C THR A 213 19.17 14.56 -5.99
N SER A 214 19.14 14.03 -4.76
CA SER A 214 19.61 12.67 -4.42
C SER A 214 18.52 11.59 -4.59
N LEU A 215 17.31 11.98 -5.00
CA LEU A 215 16.21 11.07 -5.32
C LEU A 215 16.24 10.69 -6.79
N ASP A 216 16.22 9.40 -7.10
CA ASP A 216 15.99 8.89 -8.46
C ASP A 216 14.48 8.86 -8.73
N PHE A 217 13.75 8.10 -7.94
CA PHE A 217 12.28 8.10 -7.93
C PHE A 217 11.74 7.59 -6.59
N ALA A 218 10.44 7.78 -6.37
CA ALA A 218 9.75 7.27 -5.20
C ALA A 218 8.49 6.48 -5.55
N VAL A 219 8.24 5.40 -4.78
CA VAL A 219 6.98 4.65 -4.82
C VAL A 219 6.36 4.65 -3.43
N ILE A 220 5.13 5.12 -3.34
CA ILE A 220 4.42 5.33 -2.08
C ILE A 220 3.13 4.54 -2.11
N THR A 221 2.80 3.85 -1.01
CA THR A 221 1.51 3.14 -0.90
C THR A 221 0.68 3.61 0.28
N GLY A 222 -0.64 3.56 0.10
CA GLY A 222 -1.64 3.85 1.13
C GLY A 222 -3.01 3.26 0.80
N CYS A 223 -4.00 3.53 1.63
CA CYS A 223 -5.39 3.19 1.35
C CYS A 223 -6.10 4.32 0.61
N LEU A 224 -5.80 5.58 0.95
CA LEU A 224 -6.41 6.77 0.36
C LEU A 224 -5.37 7.72 -0.21
N LYS A 225 -5.77 8.48 -1.23
CA LYS A 225 -5.00 9.60 -1.76
C LYS A 225 -5.36 10.86 -0.96
N ILE A 226 -4.46 11.29 -0.06
CA ILE A 226 -4.64 12.51 0.73
C ILE A 226 -4.14 13.71 -0.09
N ALA A 227 -4.93 14.14 -1.07
CA ALA A 227 -4.50 15.11 -2.08
C ALA A 227 -4.67 16.57 -1.66
N LYS A 228 -5.78 16.90 -0.96
CA LYS A 228 -6.11 18.29 -0.60
C LYS A 228 -5.19 18.87 0.47
N GLU A 229 -4.44 18.03 1.19
CA GLU A 229 -3.55 18.43 2.27
C GLU A 229 -2.17 18.90 1.80
N SER A 230 -1.99 19.10 0.50
CA SER A 230 -0.71 19.59 -0.08
C SER A 230 0.52 18.72 0.23
N ILE A 231 0.32 17.46 0.60
CA ILE A 231 1.43 16.53 0.90
C ILE A 231 2.31 16.33 -0.34
N PHE A 232 1.69 16.25 -1.52
CA PHE A 232 2.37 16.05 -2.80
C PHE A 232 2.38 17.30 -3.69
N THR A 233 2.00 18.47 -3.16
CA THR A 233 1.98 19.72 -3.95
C THR A 233 3.39 20.16 -4.31
N GLY A 234 3.61 20.38 -5.60
CA GLY A 234 4.91 20.85 -6.12
C GLY A 234 5.85 19.73 -6.57
N THR A 235 5.42 18.47 -6.55
CA THR A 235 6.11 17.37 -7.24
C THR A 235 5.73 17.42 -8.73
N ASN A 236 6.71 17.65 -9.61
CA ASN A 236 6.46 17.94 -11.03
C ASN A 236 6.00 16.74 -11.84
N ASN A 237 6.46 15.53 -11.52
CA ASN A 237 6.13 14.29 -12.22
C ASN A 237 5.52 13.28 -11.22
N PHE A 238 4.29 13.60 -10.78
CA PHE A 238 3.54 12.79 -9.82
C PHE A 238 2.43 12.01 -10.54
N VAL A 239 2.44 10.69 -10.36
CA VAL A 239 1.40 9.79 -10.88
C VAL A 239 0.68 9.13 -9.70
N SER A 240 -0.64 9.05 -9.77
CA SER A 240 -1.48 8.41 -8.76
C SER A 240 -2.28 7.27 -9.40
N ASP A 241 -2.04 6.05 -8.93
CA ASP A 241 -2.77 4.85 -9.35
C ASP A 241 -3.72 4.42 -8.23
N THR A 242 -5.00 4.74 -8.41
CA THR A 242 -6.09 4.36 -7.49
C THR A 242 -6.79 3.07 -7.96
N ILE A 243 -7.81 2.64 -7.23
CA ILE A 243 -8.66 1.51 -7.69
C ILE A 243 -9.45 1.82 -8.96
N LEU A 244 -9.53 3.10 -9.37
CA LEU A 244 -10.16 3.53 -10.62
C LEU A 244 -9.20 3.50 -11.82
N SER A 245 -7.89 3.43 -11.56
CA SER A 245 -6.87 3.48 -12.61
C SER A 245 -6.72 2.12 -13.29
N PRO A 246 -6.71 2.04 -14.65
CA PRO A 246 -6.43 0.80 -15.37
C PRO A 246 -5.00 0.30 -15.15
N ARG A 247 -4.04 1.23 -15.01
CA ARG A 247 -2.65 0.90 -14.71
C ARG A 247 -2.57 0.23 -13.34
N LEU A 248 -1.77 -0.82 -13.20
CA LEU A 248 -1.57 -1.60 -11.99
C LEU A 248 -2.84 -2.25 -11.43
N SER A 249 -3.93 -2.37 -12.22
CA SER A 249 -5.19 -2.96 -11.76
C SER A 249 -5.04 -4.41 -11.32
N GLU A 250 -4.21 -5.19 -12.02
CA GLU A 250 -3.95 -6.61 -11.73
C GLU A 250 -2.70 -6.85 -10.86
N SER A 251 -1.92 -5.79 -10.58
CA SER A 251 -0.67 -5.91 -9.81
C SER A 251 -0.91 -6.14 -8.31
N PHE A 252 -2.11 -5.82 -7.83
CA PHE A 252 -2.53 -5.98 -6.44
C PHE A 252 -3.84 -6.75 -6.35
N GLY A 253 -3.88 -7.76 -5.50
CA GLY A 253 -4.99 -8.70 -5.45
C GLY A 253 -4.78 -9.90 -6.38
N PHE A 254 -5.77 -10.76 -6.50
CA PHE A 254 -5.74 -11.92 -7.39
C PHE A 254 -6.77 -11.79 -8.50
N THR A 255 -6.37 -12.09 -9.72
CA THR A 255 -7.28 -12.26 -10.86
C THR A 255 -7.94 -13.63 -10.82
N GLN A 256 -8.96 -13.86 -11.65
CA GLN A 256 -9.56 -15.20 -11.82
C GLN A 256 -8.50 -16.23 -12.23
N THR A 257 -7.58 -15.85 -13.13
CA THR A 257 -6.50 -16.72 -13.58
C THR A 257 -5.57 -17.12 -12.44
N ASP A 258 -5.23 -16.19 -11.54
CA ASP A 258 -4.41 -16.48 -10.35
C ASP A 258 -5.12 -17.46 -9.42
N VAL A 259 -6.42 -17.26 -9.19
CA VAL A 259 -7.22 -18.15 -8.33
C VAL A 259 -7.33 -19.54 -8.94
N ASP A 260 -7.62 -19.64 -10.24
CA ASP A 260 -7.72 -20.94 -10.93
C ASP A 260 -6.38 -21.70 -10.91
N GLN A 261 -5.25 -20.99 -11.10
CA GLN A 261 -3.92 -21.59 -10.99
C GLN A 261 -3.65 -22.11 -9.56
N MET A 262 -3.99 -21.31 -8.55
CA MET A 262 -3.83 -21.67 -7.14
C MET A 262 -4.65 -22.91 -6.78
N LEU A 263 -5.90 -22.97 -7.23
CA LEU A 263 -6.80 -24.12 -7.02
C LEU A 263 -6.27 -25.38 -7.70
N LYS A 264 -5.79 -25.26 -8.93
CA LYS A 264 -5.16 -26.37 -9.67
C LYS A 264 -3.92 -26.88 -8.94
N ASP A 265 -3.05 -25.98 -8.46
CA ASP A 265 -1.84 -26.38 -7.74
C ASP A 265 -2.14 -27.04 -6.40
N ALA A 266 -3.23 -26.63 -5.74
CA ALA A 266 -3.73 -27.22 -4.49
C ALA A 266 -4.54 -28.50 -4.70
N GLY A 267 -4.99 -28.81 -5.93
CA GLY A 267 -5.92 -29.91 -6.23
C GLY A 267 -7.32 -29.65 -5.66
N LEU A 268 -7.80 -28.41 -5.77
CA LEU A 268 -9.05 -27.90 -5.21
C LEU A 268 -9.94 -27.23 -6.27
N GLU A 269 -9.81 -27.63 -7.55
CA GLU A 269 -10.57 -27.05 -8.67
C GLU A 269 -12.08 -27.11 -8.47
N SER A 270 -12.56 -28.11 -7.74
CA SER A 270 -13.98 -28.25 -7.37
C SER A 270 -14.52 -27.09 -6.51
N GLN A 271 -13.65 -26.32 -5.85
CA GLN A 271 -14.01 -25.18 -5.01
C GLN A 271 -14.12 -23.86 -5.79
N SER A 272 -13.79 -23.84 -7.09
CA SER A 272 -13.72 -22.61 -7.90
C SER A 272 -15.05 -21.83 -7.88
N ALA A 273 -16.17 -22.49 -8.10
CA ALA A 273 -17.49 -21.84 -8.11
C ALA A 273 -17.85 -21.23 -6.75
N GLU A 274 -17.52 -21.92 -5.66
CA GLU A 274 -17.81 -21.46 -4.31
C GLU A 274 -16.93 -20.29 -3.91
N ILE A 275 -15.62 -20.36 -4.22
CA ILE A 275 -14.68 -19.26 -4.00
C ILE A 275 -15.09 -18.02 -4.81
N LYS A 276 -15.50 -18.21 -6.06
CA LYS A 276 -16.00 -17.13 -6.90
C LYS A 276 -17.23 -16.47 -6.29
N ALA A 277 -18.18 -17.24 -5.85
CA ALA A 277 -19.43 -16.71 -5.26
C ALA A 277 -19.18 -15.91 -3.96
N TRP A 278 -18.12 -16.26 -3.21
CA TRP A 278 -17.83 -15.63 -1.91
C TRP A 278 -16.82 -14.49 -1.95
N TYR A 279 -15.81 -14.55 -2.82
CA TYR A 279 -14.65 -13.67 -2.75
C TYR A 279 -14.39 -12.86 -4.02
N ASP A 280 -15.11 -13.12 -5.12
CA ASP A 280 -15.08 -12.31 -6.33
C ASP A 280 -16.04 -11.13 -6.19
N GLY A 281 -15.52 -9.97 -5.82
CA GLY A 281 -16.40 -8.82 -5.59
C GLY A 281 -15.74 -7.46 -5.78
N TYR A 282 -14.43 -7.41 -6.00
CA TYR A 282 -13.73 -6.13 -6.23
C TYR A 282 -13.49 -5.90 -7.71
N HIS A 283 -13.52 -4.62 -8.09
CA HIS A 283 -13.23 -4.19 -9.44
C HIS A 283 -12.23 -3.04 -9.42
N PHE A 284 -11.04 -3.26 -9.99
CA PHE A 284 -9.97 -2.25 -10.06
C PHE A 284 -9.68 -1.92 -11.53
N GLY A 285 -9.86 -0.64 -11.92
CA GLY A 285 -9.77 -0.24 -13.32
C GLY A 285 -10.69 -1.10 -14.18
N ASP A 286 -10.12 -1.94 -15.03
CA ASP A 286 -10.85 -2.84 -15.94
C ASP A 286 -10.82 -4.32 -15.49
N ALA A 287 -10.32 -4.63 -14.28
CA ALA A 287 -10.10 -5.98 -13.81
C ALA A 287 -10.98 -6.37 -12.62
N ASP A 288 -11.56 -7.58 -12.67
CA ASP A 288 -12.19 -8.22 -11.50
C ASP A 288 -11.12 -8.84 -10.61
N ILE A 289 -11.15 -8.49 -9.33
CA ILE A 289 -10.06 -8.78 -8.38
C ILE A 289 -10.61 -9.42 -7.12
N TYR A 290 -9.95 -10.49 -6.67
CA TYR A 290 -10.19 -11.13 -5.38
C TYR A 290 -9.29 -10.55 -4.31
N CYS A 291 -9.82 -10.45 -3.08
CA CYS A 291 -8.98 -10.12 -1.92
C CYS A 291 -8.06 -11.29 -1.57
N PRO A 292 -6.72 -11.15 -1.64
CA PRO A 292 -5.78 -12.23 -1.33
C PRO A 292 -5.94 -12.81 0.06
N TRP A 293 -6.26 -11.98 1.03
CA TRP A 293 -6.43 -12.39 2.42
C TRP A 293 -7.53 -13.43 2.59
N ASP A 294 -8.68 -13.21 1.93
CA ASP A 294 -9.82 -14.13 2.04
C ASP A 294 -9.51 -15.46 1.36
N VAL A 295 -9.02 -15.40 0.11
CA VAL A 295 -8.70 -16.60 -0.67
C VAL A 295 -7.62 -17.46 0.02
N ILE A 296 -6.50 -16.87 0.40
CA ILE A 296 -5.38 -17.60 1.03
C ILE A 296 -5.81 -18.16 2.40
N SER A 297 -6.57 -17.38 3.18
CA SER A 297 -7.04 -17.84 4.50
C SER A 297 -8.01 -19.00 4.38
N TYR A 298 -8.93 -18.96 3.40
CA TYR A 298 -9.84 -20.06 3.14
C TYR A 298 -9.09 -21.32 2.71
N LEU A 299 -8.19 -21.23 1.74
CA LEU A 299 -7.43 -22.39 1.24
C LEU A 299 -6.58 -23.03 2.34
N ARG A 300 -5.92 -22.21 3.18
CA ARG A 300 -5.21 -22.72 4.35
C ARG A 300 -6.14 -23.46 5.31
N ASP A 301 -7.26 -22.82 5.69
CA ASP A 301 -8.21 -23.43 6.63
C ASP A 301 -8.85 -24.69 6.07
N PHE A 302 -9.14 -24.72 4.76
CA PHE A 302 -9.64 -25.90 4.07
C PHE A 302 -8.61 -27.04 4.08
N GLN A 303 -7.37 -26.74 3.77
CA GLN A 303 -6.27 -27.72 3.76
C GLN A 303 -6.07 -28.37 5.12
N TYR A 304 -6.18 -27.63 6.20
CA TYR A 304 -6.06 -28.15 7.57
C TYR A 304 -7.38 -28.70 8.14
N GLY A 305 -8.45 -28.75 7.38
CA GLY A 305 -9.75 -29.23 7.83
C GLY A 305 -10.47 -28.32 8.83
N VAL A 306 -10.00 -27.08 8.98
CA VAL A 306 -10.56 -26.08 9.91
C VAL A 306 -11.86 -25.48 9.35
N ALA A 307 -11.96 -25.31 8.03
CA ALA A 307 -13.16 -24.82 7.37
C ALA A 307 -13.49 -25.66 6.14
N GLN A 308 -14.74 -26.14 6.05
CA GLN A 308 -15.26 -26.87 4.90
C GLN A 308 -16.01 -25.95 3.93
N LYS A 309 -16.40 -24.75 4.39
CA LYS A 309 -17.12 -23.72 3.61
C LYS A 309 -16.45 -22.38 3.76
N PRO A 310 -16.54 -21.51 2.74
CA PRO A 310 -16.07 -20.15 2.82
C PRO A 310 -16.73 -19.36 3.96
N LYS A 311 -16.00 -18.40 4.49
CA LYS A 311 -16.47 -17.44 5.51
C LYS A 311 -15.79 -16.10 5.27
N SER A 312 -16.32 -15.03 5.83
CA SER A 312 -15.68 -13.72 5.78
C SER A 312 -14.44 -13.70 6.67
N TYR A 313 -13.24 -13.71 6.06
CA TYR A 313 -11.97 -13.57 6.75
C TYR A 313 -11.56 -12.10 6.93
N TRP A 314 -12.09 -11.22 6.10
CA TRP A 314 -11.80 -9.79 6.17
C TRP A 314 -12.47 -9.10 7.36
N LYS A 315 -13.61 -9.63 7.80
CA LYS A 315 -14.37 -9.14 8.96
C LYS A 315 -13.48 -9.10 10.21
N ASN A 316 -13.48 -7.97 10.93
CA ASN A 316 -12.68 -7.70 12.12
C ASN A 316 -11.16 -7.64 11.91
N THR A 317 -10.67 -7.54 10.67
CA THR A 317 -9.24 -7.38 10.40
C THR A 317 -8.82 -5.92 10.22
N SER A 318 -9.78 -4.99 10.16
CA SER A 318 -9.54 -3.55 10.08
C SER A 318 -10.15 -2.84 11.29
N ASP A 319 -9.57 -1.70 11.64
CA ASP A 319 -10.18 -0.77 12.58
C ASP A 319 -11.41 -0.15 11.91
N ASN A 320 -12.60 -0.50 12.41
CA ASN A 320 -13.87 0.02 11.89
C ASN A 320 -14.17 1.45 12.40
N ALA A 321 -13.18 2.17 12.92
CA ALA A 321 -13.36 3.53 13.46
C ALA A 321 -13.96 4.48 12.41
N ILE A 322 -13.52 4.38 11.15
CA ILE A 322 -14.08 5.15 10.04
C ILE A 322 -15.59 4.88 9.92
N ILE A 323 -16.00 3.60 9.85
CA ILE A 323 -17.43 3.26 9.72
C ILE A 323 -18.23 3.74 10.94
N ARG A 324 -17.71 3.55 12.16
CA ARG A 324 -18.39 4.00 13.38
C ARG A 324 -18.59 5.50 13.40
N SER A 325 -17.57 6.27 13.05
CA SER A 325 -17.67 7.73 12.98
C SER A 325 -18.71 8.21 11.97
N PHE A 326 -18.99 7.43 10.92
CA PHE A 326 -20.02 7.73 9.93
C PHE A 326 -21.43 7.38 10.39
N ILE A 327 -21.61 6.26 11.09
CA ILE A 327 -22.91 5.87 11.65
C ILE A 327 -23.39 6.91 12.66
N ASP A 328 -22.48 7.48 13.45
CA ASP A 328 -22.79 8.53 14.42
C ASP A 328 -23.19 9.86 13.77
N TYR A 329 -22.81 10.08 12.49
CA TYR A 329 -23.15 11.28 11.70
C TYR A 329 -24.33 11.06 10.74
N ALA A 330 -24.89 9.85 10.68
CA ALA A 330 -25.87 9.44 9.69
C ALA A 330 -27.24 10.14 9.90
N GLY A 331 -27.61 11.01 8.94
CA GLY A 331 -29.00 11.44 8.74
C GLY A 331 -29.88 10.35 8.11
N ASN A 332 -31.19 10.58 8.05
CA ASN A 332 -32.16 9.61 7.51
C ASN A 332 -31.83 9.10 6.09
N ASN A 333 -31.21 9.91 5.24
CA ASN A 333 -30.88 9.54 3.86
C ASN A 333 -29.75 8.47 3.83
N ILE A 334 -28.73 8.61 4.68
CA ILE A 334 -27.63 7.63 4.78
C ILE A 334 -28.17 6.30 5.27
N THR A 335 -29.07 6.31 6.27
CA THR A 335 -29.70 5.10 6.81
C THR A 335 -30.43 4.32 5.71
N THR A 336 -31.27 4.99 4.90
CA THR A 336 -32.02 4.36 3.81
C THR A 336 -31.09 3.74 2.76
N LYS A 337 -29.98 4.42 2.40
CA LYS A 337 -29.00 3.88 1.47
C LYS A 337 -28.25 2.67 2.05
N LEU A 338 -27.89 2.72 3.33
CA LEU A 338 -27.29 1.56 4.02
C LEU A 338 -28.25 0.36 4.06
N GLU A 339 -29.53 0.58 4.34
CA GLU A 339 -30.56 -0.47 4.29
C GLU A 339 -30.67 -1.08 2.88
N THR A 340 -30.62 -0.25 1.83
CA THR A 340 -30.62 -0.72 0.43
C THR A 340 -29.42 -1.62 0.15
N LEU A 341 -28.20 -1.20 0.56
CA LEU A 341 -26.99 -1.99 0.39
C LEU A 341 -27.02 -3.30 1.19
N MET A 342 -27.50 -3.26 2.44
CA MET A 342 -27.65 -4.45 3.29
C MET A 342 -28.67 -5.45 2.75
N ALA A 343 -29.68 -4.97 2.01
CA ALA A 343 -30.65 -5.80 1.31
C ALA A 343 -30.10 -6.38 -0.03
N GLY A 344 -28.85 -6.12 -0.38
CA GLY A 344 -28.22 -6.55 -1.63
C GLY A 344 -28.54 -5.67 -2.84
N GLY A 345 -29.06 -4.48 -2.61
CA GLY A 345 -29.28 -3.47 -3.65
C GLY A 345 -28.01 -2.63 -3.93
N SER A 346 -28.16 -1.65 -4.81
CA SER A 346 -27.11 -0.71 -5.17
C SER A 346 -27.54 0.74 -4.99
N ILE A 347 -26.57 1.63 -4.82
CA ILE A 347 -26.74 3.08 -4.74
C ILE A 347 -25.90 3.77 -5.79
N VAL A 348 -26.38 4.87 -6.34
CA VAL A 348 -25.64 5.69 -7.31
C VAL A 348 -25.02 6.87 -6.57
N GLN A 349 -23.67 7.00 -6.66
CA GLN A 349 -22.93 8.04 -5.97
C GLN A 349 -21.83 8.64 -6.86
N HIS A 350 -21.58 9.93 -6.68
CA HIS A 350 -20.37 10.56 -7.19
C HIS A 350 -19.17 10.10 -6.35
N ILE A 351 -18.04 9.74 -7.00
CA ILE A 351 -16.83 9.29 -6.34
C ILE A 351 -15.78 10.39 -6.37
N GLU A 352 -15.46 10.91 -5.21
CA GLU A 352 -14.38 11.88 -5.02
C GLU A 352 -13.08 11.13 -4.63
N GLU A 353 -12.09 11.15 -5.52
CA GLU A 353 -10.79 10.50 -5.28
C GLU A 353 -9.85 11.35 -4.41
N ASN A 354 -10.05 12.67 -4.41
CA ASN A 354 -9.18 13.63 -3.73
C ASN A 354 -9.74 13.95 -2.33
N LEU A 355 -9.77 12.94 -1.46
CA LEU A 355 -10.30 13.07 -0.11
C LEU A 355 -9.23 13.57 0.87
N THR A 356 -9.70 14.20 1.95
CA THR A 356 -8.89 14.49 3.14
C THR A 356 -9.57 13.89 4.36
N TYR A 357 -8.79 13.53 5.38
CA TYR A 357 -9.39 12.99 6.61
C TYR A 357 -10.20 14.02 7.37
N ASP A 358 -9.91 15.33 7.26
CA ASP A 358 -10.71 16.40 7.87
C ASP A 358 -12.10 16.54 7.24
N TYR A 359 -12.24 16.20 5.95
CA TYR A 359 -13.51 16.30 5.23
C TYR A 359 -14.31 14.99 5.22
N LEU A 360 -13.83 13.94 5.86
CA LEU A 360 -14.56 12.67 5.92
C LEU A 360 -15.95 12.83 6.52
N HIS A 361 -16.12 13.78 7.43
CA HIS A 361 -17.40 14.06 8.09
C HIS A 361 -18.15 15.26 7.48
N SER A 362 -17.67 15.85 6.38
CA SER A 362 -18.21 17.09 5.84
C SER A 362 -19.38 16.89 4.87
N SER A 363 -19.47 15.73 4.21
CA SER A 363 -20.56 15.44 3.27
C SER A 363 -20.88 13.95 3.17
N GLU A 364 -22.10 13.64 2.74
CA GLU A 364 -22.53 12.28 2.44
C GLU A 364 -21.71 11.66 1.29
N GLU A 365 -21.36 12.46 0.27
CA GLU A 365 -20.58 11.99 -0.88
C GLU A 365 -19.19 11.50 -0.48
N ASN A 366 -18.53 12.20 0.45
CA ASN A 366 -17.24 11.80 0.98
C ASN A 366 -17.31 10.45 1.72
N LEU A 367 -18.40 10.20 2.43
CA LEU A 367 -18.64 8.92 3.10
C LEU A 367 -18.60 7.76 2.10
N TRP A 368 -19.42 7.84 1.05
CA TRP A 368 -19.54 6.77 0.07
C TRP A 368 -18.25 6.56 -0.70
N SER A 369 -17.55 7.65 -1.03
CA SER A 369 -16.25 7.61 -1.67
C SER A 369 -15.21 6.88 -0.81
N VAL A 370 -15.16 7.18 0.49
CA VAL A 370 -14.22 6.48 1.42
C VAL A 370 -14.57 5.01 1.55
N LEU A 371 -15.85 4.65 1.72
CA LEU A 371 -16.25 3.25 1.82
C LEU A 371 -15.86 2.46 0.56
N TYR A 372 -16.02 3.06 -0.61
CA TYR A 372 -15.61 2.46 -1.88
C TYR A 372 -14.08 2.35 -2.01
N LEU A 373 -13.35 3.46 -1.85
CA LEU A 373 -11.90 3.49 -2.01
C LEU A 373 -11.16 2.62 -0.98
N THR A 374 -11.75 2.39 0.19
CA THR A 374 -11.18 1.52 1.23
C THR A 374 -11.66 0.07 1.16
N GLY A 375 -12.56 -0.25 0.21
CA GLY A 375 -12.99 -1.62 -0.10
C GLY A 375 -14.12 -2.18 0.75
N TYR A 376 -14.91 -1.32 1.41
CA TYR A 376 -16.17 -1.73 2.06
C TYR A 376 -17.31 -1.84 1.05
N LEU A 377 -17.25 -1.07 -0.02
CA LEU A 377 -18.15 -1.14 -1.17
C LEU A 377 -17.36 -1.48 -2.41
N THR A 378 -18.04 -2.04 -3.41
CA THR A 378 -17.51 -2.29 -4.74
C THR A 378 -18.39 -1.66 -5.81
N LYS A 379 -17.86 -1.50 -7.03
CA LYS A 379 -18.63 -1.00 -8.17
C LYS A 379 -19.52 -2.12 -8.70
N VAL A 380 -20.77 -1.80 -9.02
CA VAL A 380 -21.66 -2.70 -9.76
C VAL A 380 -21.07 -2.93 -11.14
N ARG A 381 -21.09 -4.19 -11.61
CA ARG A 381 -20.53 -4.56 -12.92
C ARG A 381 -21.34 -3.95 -14.05
N ASP A 382 -20.67 -3.59 -15.16
CA ASP A 382 -21.30 -2.90 -16.29
C ASP A 382 -22.52 -3.63 -16.84
N LYS A 383 -22.54 -4.96 -16.82
CA LYS A 383 -23.69 -5.77 -17.25
C LYS A 383 -24.93 -5.67 -16.36
N ASP A 384 -24.75 -5.21 -15.13
CA ASP A 384 -25.78 -5.10 -14.09
C ASP A 384 -26.13 -3.62 -13.80
N LEU A 385 -25.58 -2.69 -14.61
CA LEU A 385 -25.81 -1.25 -14.46
C LEU A 385 -27.20 -0.86 -14.99
N PRO A 386 -27.84 0.17 -14.38
CA PRO A 386 -28.98 0.85 -15.00
C PRO A 386 -28.57 1.53 -16.32
N ASP A 387 -29.51 1.68 -17.25
CA ASP A 387 -29.31 2.13 -18.64
C ASP A 387 -28.54 3.45 -18.83
N SER A 388 -28.42 4.29 -17.80
CA SER A 388 -27.58 5.48 -17.79
C SER A 388 -27.22 5.90 -16.37
N LEU A 389 -25.92 6.11 -16.14
CA LEU A 389 -25.44 6.76 -14.92
C LEU A 389 -25.16 8.25 -15.21
N PRO A 390 -25.41 9.16 -14.26
CA PRO A 390 -24.96 10.54 -14.37
C PRO A 390 -23.42 10.62 -14.50
N ASP A 391 -22.93 11.64 -15.19
CA ASP A 391 -21.49 11.86 -15.38
C ASP A 391 -20.76 11.91 -14.03
N GLY A 392 -19.64 11.18 -13.90
CA GLY A 392 -18.82 11.10 -12.70
C GLY A 392 -19.43 10.27 -11.56
N CYS A 393 -20.58 9.62 -11.76
CA CYS A 393 -21.20 8.73 -10.77
C CYS A 393 -20.86 7.27 -11.01
N SER A 394 -20.81 6.49 -9.94
CA SER A 394 -20.71 5.03 -9.95
C SER A 394 -21.87 4.40 -9.19
N ALA A 395 -22.34 3.25 -9.68
CA ALA A 395 -23.25 2.41 -8.91
C ALA A 395 -22.41 1.56 -7.96
N LEU A 396 -22.68 1.64 -6.67
CA LEU A 396 -21.97 0.93 -5.59
C LEU A 396 -22.88 -0.11 -4.95
N MET A 397 -22.28 -1.26 -4.56
CA MET A 397 -22.96 -2.32 -3.84
C MET A 397 -22.12 -2.83 -2.68
#